data_6b1a15706f21e3c1745539ccc85b94e6
#
_entry.id   6b1a15706f21e3c1745539ccc85b94e6
#
_cell.length_a   1.000
_cell.length_b   1.000
_cell.length_c   1.000
_cell.angle_alpha   90.00
_cell.angle_beta   90.00
_cell.angle_gamma   90.00
#
_symmetry.space_group_name_H-M   'P 1'
#
loop_
_entity.id
_entity.type
_entity.pdbx_description
1 polymer ?
#
loop_
_entity_poly.entity_id
_entity_poly.type
_entity_poly.pdbx_seq_one_letter_code
_entity_poly.pdbx_strand_id
1 'polypeptide(L)'
;MAHLRKALAVALGLNTAVLVVETMGTFEANSLSLATDAIHNLSDETGLAFLLLAYTLRTGLSSHFLRTANLFNSLGLLLISGVVVWQAFDRLFHPHPVLGIVPIVAGLLAAVGNWGVARALRAPSKEDVAIRLAYVHNLGDVLVSLAPVAAGLATLVSGTPLFDSVIAIGIAGFIIATTLKAVLGSQEELLWPENVVCGHHDEPMNGV
;
A
#
# COMPACT_ATOMS: atom_id res chain seq x y z
N MET A 1 14.93 -15.50 11.96
CA MET A 1 15.09 -14.03 12.04
C MET A 1 15.86 -13.44 10.85
N ALA A 2 17.08 -13.87 10.50
CA ALA A 2 17.83 -13.28 9.37
C ALA A 2 17.12 -13.40 8.02
N HIS A 3 16.45 -14.53 7.74
CA HIS A 3 15.70 -14.77 6.50
C HIS A 3 14.43 -13.90 6.41
N LEU A 4 13.75 -13.66 7.55
CA LEU A 4 12.57 -12.76 7.60
C LEU A 4 12.97 -11.32 7.25
N ARG A 5 14.06 -10.81 7.85
CA ARG A 5 14.60 -9.48 7.54
C ARG A 5 14.98 -9.33 6.08
N LYS A 6 15.63 -10.37 5.51
CA LYS A 6 16.00 -10.35 4.09
C LYS A 6 14.76 -10.29 3.19
N ALA A 7 13.72 -11.08 3.48
CA ALA A 7 12.49 -11.07 2.72
C ALA A 7 11.76 -9.72 2.81
N LEU A 8 11.70 -9.12 4.00
CA LEU A 8 11.12 -7.79 4.22
C LEU A 8 11.91 -6.70 3.50
N ALA A 9 13.25 -6.75 3.51
CA ALA A 9 14.08 -5.79 2.79
C ALA A 9 13.89 -5.90 1.27
N VAL A 10 13.73 -7.13 0.73
CA VAL A 10 13.41 -7.34 -0.69
C VAL A 10 12.02 -6.81 -1.01
N ALA A 11 11.03 -7.10 -0.16
CA ALA A 11 9.65 -6.60 -0.31
C ALA A 11 9.63 -5.07 -0.34
N LEU A 12 10.28 -4.42 0.63
CA LEU A 12 10.41 -2.96 0.71
C LEU A 12 11.07 -2.38 -0.55
N GLY A 13 12.19 -2.95 -1.01
CA GLY A 13 12.88 -2.48 -2.22
C GLY A 13 12.04 -2.62 -3.49
N LEU A 14 11.24 -3.69 -3.61
CA LEU A 14 10.31 -3.86 -4.73
C LEU A 14 9.17 -2.85 -4.66
N ASN A 15 8.59 -2.63 -3.47
CA ASN A 15 7.52 -1.65 -3.28
C ASN A 15 8.01 -0.22 -3.54
N THR A 16 9.23 0.14 -3.09
CA THR A 16 9.89 1.41 -3.45
C THR A 16 9.99 1.57 -4.97
N ALA A 17 10.38 0.52 -5.68
CA ALA A 17 10.48 0.58 -7.14
C ALA A 17 9.11 0.80 -7.81
N VAL A 18 8.05 0.13 -7.32
CA VAL A 18 6.66 0.35 -7.76
C VAL A 18 6.26 1.81 -7.53
N LEU A 19 6.43 2.30 -6.30
CA LEU A 19 6.10 3.68 -5.93
C LEU A 19 6.79 4.72 -6.81
N VAL A 20 8.06 4.52 -7.13
CA VAL A 20 8.81 5.41 -8.03
C VAL A 20 8.21 5.40 -9.43
N VAL A 21 7.94 4.21 -10.00
CA VAL A 21 7.35 4.08 -11.34
C VAL A 21 5.98 4.75 -11.41
N GLU A 22 5.11 4.52 -10.44
CA GLU A 22 3.77 5.12 -10.39
C GLU A 22 3.82 6.63 -10.20
N THR A 23 4.70 7.12 -9.31
CA THR A 23 4.87 8.56 -9.08
C THR A 23 5.35 9.26 -10.37
N MET A 24 6.35 8.72 -11.04
CA MET A 24 6.84 9.27 -12.31
C MET A 24 5.74 9.22 -13.38
N GLY A 25 5.06 8.08 -13.51
CA GLY A 25 3.96 7.92 -14.46
C GLY A 25 2.77 8.84 -14.17
N THR A 26 2.48 9.13 -12.91
CA THR A 26 1.44 10.09 -12.49
C THR A 26 1.70 11.48 -13.06
N PHE A 27 2.92 11.98 -12.89
CA PHE A 27 3.30 13.31 -13.41
C PHE A 27 3.35 13.33 -14.94
N GLU A 28 3.90 12.29 -15.56
CA GLU A 28 4.00 12.21 -17.01
C GLU A 28 2.63 12.12 -17.70
N ALA A 29 1.72 11.32 -17.12
CA ALA A 29 0.40 11.08 -17.69
C ALA A 29 -0.65 12.10 -17.27
N ASN A 30 -0.42 12.87 -16.20
CA ASN A 30 -1.45 13.64 -15.53
C ASN A 30 -2.67 12.77 -15.10
N SER A 31 -2.41 11.53 -14.67
CA SER A 31 -3.43 10.52 -14.33
C SER A 31 -3.73 10.52 -12.83
N LEU A 32 -5.00 10.73 -12.48
CA LEU A 32 -5.45 10.67 -11.08
C LEU A 32 -5.62 9.23 -10.58
N SER A 33 -6.00 8.30 -11.45
CA SER A 33 -6.12 6.89 -11.07
C SER A 33 -4.74 6.33 -10.68
N LEU A 34 -3.69 6.67 -11.43
CA LEU A 34 -2.32 6.27 -11.12
C LEU A 34 -1.79 7.00 -9.87
N ALA A 35 -2.13 8.28 -9.69
CA ALA A 35 -1.80 9.03 -8.47
C ALA A 35 -2.39 8.36 -7.22
N THR A 36 -3.63 7.88 -7.32
CA THR A 36 -4.32 7.23 -6.21
C THR A 36 -3.64 5.91 -5.84
N ASP A 37 -3.22 5.13 -6.83
CA ASP A 37 -2.48 3.88 -6.61
C ASP A 37 -1.10 4.15 -5.98
N ALA A 38 -0.36 5.15 -6.47
CA ALA A 38 0.91 5.59 -5.88
C ALA A 38 0.78 6.02 -4.41
N ILE A 39 -0.30 6.72 -4.04
CA ILE A 39 -0.58 7.12 -2.66
C ILE A 39 -0.85 5.89 -1.78
N HIS A 40 -1.58 4.91 -2.29
CA HIS A 40 -1.80 3.64 -1.62
C HIS A 40 -0.47 2.93 -1.36
N ASN A 41 0.34 2.75 -2.39
CA ASN A 41 1.66 2.12 -2.29
C ASN A 41 2.63 2.88 -1.36
N LEU A 42 2.51 4.20 -1.21
CA LEU A 42 3.27 4.96 -0.21
C LEU A 42 2.87 4.58 1.22
N SER A 43 1.58 4.34 1.46
CA SER A 43 1.10 3.82 2.75
C SER A 43 1.68 2.44 3.06
N ASP A 44 1.72 1.55 2.05
CA ASP A 44 2.25 0.20 2.18
C ASP A 44 3.76 0.20 2.41
N GLU A 45 4.48 1.09 1.72
CA GLU A 45 5.91 1.35 1.94
C GLU A 45 6.18 1.68 3.41
N THR A 46 5.37 2.56 3.98
CA THR A 46 5.46 2.95 5.38
C THR A 46 5.25 1.73 6.30
N GLY A 47 4.23 0.91 6.02
CA GLY A 47 3.94 -0.32 6.77
C GLY A 47 5.08 -1.33 6.71
N LEU A 48 5.61 -1.61 5.51
CA LEU A 48 6.74 -2.51 5.30
C LEU A 48 8.03 -2.00 5.97
N ALA A 49 8.27 -0.68 5.94
CA ALA A 49 9.42 -0.06 6.59
C ALA A 49 9.35 -0.23 8.12
N PHE A 50 8.18 0.02 8.73
CA PHE A 50 8.00 -0.20 10.16
C PHE A 50 8.14 -1.68 10.54
N LEU A 51 7.61 -2.58 9.70
CA LEU A 51 7.76 -4.01 9.91
C LEU A 51 9.24 -4.42 9.88
N LEU A 52 9.99 -4.00 8.86
CA LEU A 52 11.41 -4.27 8.75
C LEU A 52 12.19 -3.70 9.95
N LEU A 53 11.84 -2.47 10.38
CA LEU A 53 12.46 -1.83 11.53
C LEU A 53 12.21 -2.61 12.81
N ALA A 54 10.97 -3.06 13.06
CA ALA A 54 10.62 -3.88 14.21
C ALA A 54 11.43 -5.18 14.28
N TYR A 55 11.64 -5.84 13.14
CA TYR A 55 12.46 -7.07 13.07
C TYR A 55 13.97 -6.82 13.12
N THR A 56 14.41 -5.57 12.94
CA THR A 56 15.84 -5.21 12.94
C THR A 56 16.31 -4.74 14.31
N LEU A 57 15.47 -4.02 15.05
CA LEU A 57 15.78 -3.52 16.38
C LEU A 57 15.73 -4.65 17.42
N ARG A 58 16.79 -4.79 18.22
CA ARG A 58 16.88 -5.80 19.30
C ARG A 58 15.87 -5.57 20.42
N THR A 59 15.52 -4.31 20.68
CA THR A 59 14.59 -3.89 21.74
C THR A 59 13.13 -3.91 21.28
N GLY A 60 12.88 -4.15 19.99
CA GLY A 60 11.56 -3.96 19.39
C GLY A 60 11.14 -2.48 19.33
N LEU A 61 9.99 -2.24 18.72
CA LEU A 61 9.32 -0.94 18.77
C LEU A 61 8.20 -1.00 19.81
N SER A 62 8.02 0.08 20.57
CA SER A 62 6.91 0.11 21.53
C SER A 62 5.56 0.07 20.81
N SER A 63 4.58 -0.61 21.39
CA SER A 63 3.21 -0.68 20.86
C SER A 63 2.59 0.71 20.68
N HIS A 64 2.89 1.65 21.58
CA HIS A 64 2.47 3.05 21.45
C HIS A 64 3.06 3.73 20.22
N PHE A 65 4.34 3.52 19.93
CA PHE A 65 4.97 4.09 18.75
C PHE A 65 4.35 3.55 17.46
N LEU A 66 4.17 2.24 17.35
CA LEU A 66 3.57 1.60 16.18
C LEU A 66 2.13 2.05 15.97
N ARG A 67 1.35 2.16 17.05
CA ARG A 67 -0.03 2.66 17.01
C ARG A 67 -0.09 4.11 16.52
N THR A 68 0.75 4.98 17.06
CA THR A 68 0.81 6.39 16.66
C THR A 68 1.23 6.53 15.20
N ALA A 69 2.23 5.77 14.76
CA ALA A 69 2.69 5.75 13.38
C ALA A 69 1.60 5.29 12.41
N ASN A 70 0.86 4.22 12.75
CA ASN A 70 -0.26 3.74 11.95
C ASN A 70 -1.41 4.75 11.88
N LEU A 71 -1.76 5.40 13.00
CA LEU A 71 -2.78 6.45 12.99
C LEU A 71 -2.35 7.63 12.13
N PHE A 72 -1.09 8.06 12.22
CA PHE A 72 -0.58 9.16 11.41
C PHE A 72 -0.59 8.81 9.91
N ASN A 73 -0.17 7.59 9.56
CA ASN A 73 -0.22 7.10 8.19
C ASN A 73 -1.67 7.04 7.67
N SER A 74 -2.60 6.50 8.46
CA SER A 74 -4.02 6.41 8.10
C SER A 74 -4.66 7.80 7.91
N LEU A 75 -4.36 8.75 8.79
CA LEU A 75 -4.85 10.14 8.64
C LEU A 75 -4.28 10.80 7.40
N GLY A 76 -2.98 10.63 7.13
CA GLY A 76 -2.34 11.10 5.90
C GLY A 76 -3.01 10.53 4.65
N LEU A 77 -3.25 9.22 4.64
CA LEU A 77 -3.91 8.53 3.54
C LEU A 77 -5.34 9.05 3.31
N LEU A 78 -6.13 9.25 4.37
CA LEU A 78 -7.48 9.81 4.29
C LEU A 78 -7.47 11.24 3.74
N LEU A 79 -6.58 12.10 4.22
CA LEU A 79 -6.48 13.48 3.76
C LEU A 79 -6.11 13.56 2.29
N ILE A 80 -5.08 12.81 1.86
CA ILE A 80 -4.62 12.83 0.48
C ILE A 80 -5.68 12.21 -0.45
N SER A 81 -6.31 11.10 -0.05
CA SER A 81 -7.41 10.51 -0.81
C SER A 81 -8.60 11.46 -0.96
N GLY A 82 -8.91 12.25 0.08
CA GLY A 82 -9.92 13.30 0.01
C GLY A 82 -9.59 14.38 -1.02
N VAL A 83 -8.31 14.80 -1.09
CA VAL A 83 -7.83 15.75 -2.11
C VAL A 83 -7.94 15.16 -3.51
N VAL A 84 -7.60 13.87 -3.69
CA VAL A 84 -7.75 13.18 -4.99
C VAL A 84 -9.22 13.13 -5.41
N VAL A 85 -10.13 12.78 -4.50
CA VAL A 85 -11.58 12.79 -4.79
C VAL A 85 -12.02 14.18 -5.23
N TRP A 86 -11.62 15.22 -4.51
CA TRP A 86 -11.92 16.61 -4.90
C TRP A 86 -11.42 16.94 -6.31
N GLN A 87 -10.15 16.65 -6.61
CA GLN A 87 -9.56 16.87 -7.93
C GLN A 87 -10.26 16.06 -9.03
N ALA A 88 -10.61 14.82 -8.73
CA ALA A 88 -11.29 13.95 -9.68
C ALA A 88 -12.70 14.48 -10.00
N PHE A 89 -13.44 14.98 -8.99
CA PHE A 89 -14.72 15.66 -9.21
C PHE A 89 -14.55 16.92 -10.08
N ASP A 90 -13.57 17.76 -9.80
CA ASP A 90 -13.29 18.95 -10.62
C ASP A 90 -13.02 18.57 -12.09
N ARG A 91 -12.23 17.50 -12.33
CA ARG A 91 -11.93 16.99 -13.68
C ARG A 91 -13.12 16.39 -14.42
N LEU A 92 -14.21 16.01 -13.75
CA LEU A 92 -15.44 15.60 -14.42
C LEU A 92 -16.11 16.78 -15.14
N PHE A 93 -15.97 18.00 -14.60
CA PHE A 93 -16.54 19.22 -15.18
C PHE A 93 -15.52 20.00 -16.02
N HIS A 94 -14.22 19.89 -15.67
CA HIS A 94 -13.10 20.52 -16.36
C HIS A 94 -12.08 19.47 -16.79
N PRO A 95 -12.36 18.65 -17.84
CA PRO A 95 -11.50 17.55 -18.22
C PRO A 95 -10.09 18.00 -18.59
N HIS A 96 -9.08 17.35 -18.03
CA HIS A 96 -7.68 17.52 -18.38
C HIS A 96 -7.19 16.33 -19.22
N PRO A 97 -6.31 16.55 -20.22
CA PRO A 97 -5.78 15.45 -21.03
C PRO A 97 -4.98 14.47 -20.17
N VAL A 98 -5.18 13.18 -20.44
CA VAL A 98 -4.46 12.07 -19.80
C VAL A 98 -3.79 11.24 -20.89
N LEU A 99 -2.49 10.95 -20.73
CA LEU A 99 -1.76 10.06 -21.62
C LEU A 99 -2.07 8.59 -21.27
N GLY A 100 -3.15 8.06 -21.79
CA GLY A 100 -3.72 6.76 -21.41
C GLY A 100 -2.76 5.57 -21.50
N ILE A 101 -1.71 5.61 -22.33
CA ILE A 101 -0.71 4.55 -22.42
C ILE A 101 0.15 4.43 -21.15
N VAL A 102 0.41 5.56 -20.48
CA VAL A 102 1.28 5.57 -19.28
C VAL A 102 0.63 4.86 -18.09
N PRO A 103 -0.64 5.13 -17.73
CA PRO A 103 -1.33 4.35 -16.69
C PRO A 103 -1.39 2.85 -16.99
N ILE A 104 -1.50 2.46 -18.25
CA ILE A 104 -1.46 1.04 -18.64
C ILE A 104 -0.11 0.43 -18.28
N VAL A 105 0.98 1.05 -18.77
CA VAL A 105 2.32 0.51 -18.56
C VAL A 105 2.71 0.55 -17.09
N ALA A 106 2.51 1.69 -16.42
CA ALA A 106 2.85 1.85 -15.02
C ALA A 106 2.03 0.93 -14.12
N GLY A 107 0.72 0.82 -14.33
CA GLY A 107 -0.16 -0.08 -13.56
C GLY A 107 0.18 -1.56 -13.77
N LEU A 108 0.55 -1.98 -14.99
CA LEU A 108 1.04 -3.36 -15.23
C LEU A 108 2.37 -3.61 -14.51
N LEU A 109 3.30 -2.67 -14.53
CA LEU A 109 4.56 -2.78 -13.80
C LEU A 109 4.32 -2.82 -12.28
N ALA A 110 3.37 -2.02 -11.78
CA ALA A 110 2.96 -2.04 -10.39
C ALA A 110 2.34 -3.39 -10.00
N ALA A 111 1.42 -3.92 -10.79
CA ALA A 111 0.83 -5.24 -10.54
C ALA A 111 1.89 -6.36 -10.49
N VAL A 112 2.88 -6.34 -11.40
CA VAL A 112 4.01 -7.28 -11.38
C VAL A 112 4.90 -7.06 -10.16
N GLY A 113 5.15 -5.81 -9.78
CA GLY A 113 5.93 -5.45 -8.59
C GLY A 113 5.25 -5.94 -7.30
N ASN A 114 3.96 -5.65 -7.12
CA ASN A 114 3.16 -6.09 -5.97
C ASN A 114 3.07 -7.63 -5.90
N TRP A 115 2.94 -8.31 -7.05
CA TRP A 115 3.08 -9.76 -7.09
C TRP A 115 4.48 -10.22 -6.65
N GLY A 116 5.54 -9.50 -7.04
CA GLY A 116 6.92 -9.74 -6.60
C GLY A 116 7.07 -9.58 -5.09
N VAL A 117 6.48 -8.54 -4.48
CA VAL A 117 6.42 -8.32 -3.02
C VAL A 117 5.72 -9.50 -2.35
N ALA A 118 4.51 -9.85 -2.79
CA ALA A 118 3.77 -11.00 -2.28
C ALA A 118 4.60 -12.29 -2.41
N ARG A 119 5.27 -12.50 -3.54
CA ARG A 119 6.13 -13.67 -3.78
C ARG A 119 7.31 -13.73 -2.82
N ALA A 120 7.93 -12.59 -2.49
CA ALA A 120 9.03 -12.52 -1.51
C ALA A 120 8.56 -12.85 -0.09
N LEU A 121 7.35 -12.41 0.27
CA LEU A 121 6.76 -12.63 1.59
C LEU A 121 6.11 -14.02 1.76
N ARG A 122 5.86 -14.78 0.69
CA ARG A 122 5.10 -16.03 0.71
C ARG A 122 5.68 -17.10 1.63
N ALA A 123 6.99 -17.30 1.66
CA ALA A 123 7.60 -18.31 2.53
C ALA A 123 7.58 -17.87 4.00
N PRO A 124 8.05 -16.64 4.35
CA PRO A 124 7.98 -16.11 5.70
C PRO A 124 6.56 -15.99 6.27
N SER A 125 5.55 -15.78 5.43
CA SER A 125 4.15 -15.65 5.86
C SER A 125 3.57 -16.92 6.51
N LYS A 126 4.24 -18.05 6.35
CA LYS A 126 3.85 -19.29 7.01
C LYS A 126 4.34 -19.39 8.46
N GLU A 127 5.37 -18.61 8.79
CA GLU A 127 6.05 -18.63 10.07
C GLU A 127 5.62 -17.47 10.97
N ASP A 128 5.08 -16.39 10.36
CA ASP A 128 4.82 -15.14 11.06
C ASP A 128 3.49 -14.51 10.61
N VAL A 129 2.67 -14.12 11.61
CA VAL A 129 1.32 -13.57 11.39
C VAL A 129 1.36 -12.19 10.74
N ALA A 130 2.28 -11.32 11.17
CA ALA A 130 2.38 -9.97 10.62
C ALA A 130 2.83 -9.99 9.18
N ILE A 131 3.81 -10.84 8.85
CA ILE A 131 4.27 -11.04 7.47
C ILE A 131 3.16 -11.67 6.63
N ARG A 132 2.32 -12.54 7.23
CA ARG A 132 1.15 -13.11 6.54
C ARG A 132 0.13 -12.05 6.18
N LEU A 133 -0.15 -11.10 7.08
CA LEU A 133 -1.04 -9.96 6.79
C LEU A 133 -0.48 -9.12 5.64
N ALA A 134 0.81 -8.77 5.69
CA ALA A 134 1.47 -8.04 4.61
C ALA A 134 1.44 -8.82 3.28
N TYR A 135 1.63 -10.15 3.30
CA TYR A 135 1.51 -11.01 2.12
C TYR A 135 0.12 -10.95 1.49
N VAL A 136 -0.94 -11.11 2.31
CA VAL A 136 -2.33 -11.11 1.82
C VAL A 136 -2.72 -9.73 1.30
N HIS A 137 -2.29 -8.67 1.97
CA HIS A 137 -2.51 -7.29 1.55
C HIS A 137 -1.90 -7.04 0.17
N ASN A 138 -0.61 -7.26 0.00
CA ASN A 138 0.08 -7.08 -1.29
C ASN A 138 -0.46 -7.99 -2.41
N LEU A 139 -1.07 -9.12 -2.08
CA LEU A 139 -1.76 -9.93 -3.07
C LEU A 139 -3.05 -9.24 -3.56
N GLY A 140 -3.73 -8.51 -2.68
CA GLY A 140 -4.87 -7.66 -3.04
C GLY A 140 -4.45 -6.48 -3.92
N ASP A 141 -3.29 -5.87 -3.63
CA ASP A 141 -2.78 -4.70 -4.35
C ASP A 141 -2.45 -5.00 -5.82
N VAL A 142 -2.13 -6.25 -6.16
CA VAL A 142 -2.04 -6.70 -7.57
C VAL A 142 -3.33 -6.36 -8.34
N LEU A 143 -4.50 -6.53 -7.71
CA LEU A 143 -5.78 -6.23 -8.34
C LEU A 143 -6.06 -4.73 -8.37
N VAL A 144 -5.69 -3.99 -7.32
CA VAL A 144 -5.87 -2.54 -7.23
C VAL A 144 -5.05 -1.84 -8.32
N SER A 145 -3.80 -2.26 -8.54
CA SER A 145 -2.92 -1.70 -9.58
C SER A 145 -3.40 -1.98 -11.02
N LEU A 146 -4.37 -2.88 -11.22
CA LEU A 146 -5.04 -3.05 -12.51
C LEU A 146 -6.11 -1.97 -12.79
N ALA A 147 -6.53 -1.20 -11.79
CA ALA A 147 -7.53 -0.14 -12.00
C ALA A 147 -6.98 1.02 -12.86
N PRO A 148 -5.76 1.56 -12.65
CA PRO A 148 -5.13 2.50 -13.59
C PRO A 148 -4.97 1.93 -15.01
N VAL A 149 -4.73 0.61 -15.16
CA VAL A 149 -4.68 -0.05 -16.46
C VAL A 149 -6.04 0.06 -17.16
N ALA A 150 -7.13 -0.25 -16.43
CA ALA A 150 -8.49 -0.12 -16.95
C ALA A 150 -8.83 1.34 -17.31
N ALA A 151 -8.41 2.30 -16.48
CA ALA A 151 -8.57 3.74 -16.74
C ALA A 151 -7.87 4.16 -18.03
N GLY A 152 -6.60 3.76 -18.18
CA GLY A 152 -5.80 4.07 -19.38
C GLY A 152 -6.39 3.45 -20.64
N LEU A 153 -6.82 2.17 -20.60
CA LEU A 153 -7.47 1.49 -21.72
C LEU A 153 -8.79 2.19 -22.10
N ALA A 154 -9.63 2.49 -21.12
CA ALA A 154 -10.89 3.19 -21.36
C ALA A 154 -10.66 4.59 -21.97
N THR A 155 -9.65 5.32 -21.50
CA THR A 155 -9.26 6.62 -22.05
C THR A 155 -8.79 6.50 -23.50
N LEU A 156 -7.97 5.49 -23.84
CA LEU A 156 -7.49 5.28 -25.21
C LEU A 156 -8.61 4.88 -26.16
N VAL A 157 -9.52 4.00 -25.74
CA VAL A 157 -10.61 3.51 -26.58
C VAL A 157 -11.70 4.57 -26.79
N SER A 158 -12.06 5.31 -25.74
CA SER A 158 -13.13 6.30 -25.79
C SER A 158 -12.70 7.68 -26.27
N GLY A 159 -11.38 7.98 -26.22
CA GLY A 159 -10.84 9.31 -26.49
C GLY A 159 -11.19 10.36 -25.42
N THR A 160 -11.75 9.93 -24.27
CA THR A 160 -12.11 10.84 -23.18
C THR A 160 -11.34 10.53 -21.90
N PRO A 161 -10.76 11.56 -21.20
CA PRO A 161 -10.05 11.37 -19.96
C PRO A 161 -10.97 11.17 -18.73
N LEU A 162 -12.30 11.22 -18.89
CA LEU A 162 -13.26 11.09 -17.80
C LEU A 162 -13.14 9.75 -17.06
N PHE A 163 -12.79 8.68 -17.76
CA PHE A 163 -12.62 7.36 -17.16
C PHE A 163 -11.51 7.32 -16.13
N ASP A 164 -10.43 8.08 -16.31
CA ASP A 164 -9.36 8.20 -15.32
C ASP A 164 -9.89 8.81 -14.01
N SER A 165 -10.68 9.88 -14.10
CA SER A 165 -11.29 10.53 -12.94
C SER A 165 -12.31 9.63 -12.23
N VAL A 166 -13.17 8.94 -12.99
CA VAL A 166 -14.17 8.03 -12.41
C VAL A 166 -13.50 6.86 -11.67
N ILE A 167 -12.47 6.27 -12.26
CA ILE A 167 -11.73 5.16 -11.64
C ILE A 167 -10.93 5.67 -10.44
N ALA A 168 -10.33 6.87 -10.50
CA ALA A 168 -9.67 7.48 -9.35
C ALA A 168 -10.63 7.67 -8.17
N ILE A 169 -11.86 8.14 -8.40
CA ILE A 169 -12.89 8.24 -7.35
C ILE A 169 -13.19 6.86 -6.77
N GLY A 170 -13.31 5.84 -7.61
CA GLY A 170 -13.56 4.47 -7.17
C GLY A 170 -12.46 3.93 -6.25
N ILE A 171 -11.20 4.07 -6.66
CA ILE A 171 -10.03 3.64 -5.86
C ILE A 171 -9.95 4.45 -4.56
N ALA A 172 -10.00 5.79 -4.64
CA ALA A 172 -9.92 6.65 -3.47
C ALA A 172 -11.08 6.40 -2.50
N GLY A 173 -12.30 6.18 -3.00
CA GLY A 173 -13.46 5.79 -2.19
C GLY A 173 -13.26 4.45 -1.49
N PHE A 174 -12.70 3.46 -2.17
CA PHE A 174 -12.34 2.17 -1.57
C PHE A 174 -11.28 2.34 -0.46
N ILE A 175 -10.20 3.11 -0.72
CA ILE A 175 -9.16 3.41 0.26
C ILE A 175 -9.76 4.12 1.50
N ILE A 176 -10.58 5.15 1.29
CA ILE A 176 -11.24 5.87 2.39
C ILE A 176 -12.11 4.91 3.22
N ALA A 177 -12.94 4.09 2.57
CA ALA A 177 -13.84 3.17 3.26
C ALA A 177 -13.07 2.12 4.08
N THR A 178 -12.03 1.52 3.52
CA THR A 178 -11.19 0.52 4.21
C THR A 178 -10.39 1.15 5.35
N THR A 179 -9.81 2.33 5.14
CA THR A 179 -9.05 3.06 6.17
C THR A 179 -9.95 3.52 7.31
N LEU A 180 -11.16 4.05 7.02
CA LEU A 180 -12.13 4.42 8.05
C LEU A 180 -12.58 3.19 8.85
N LYS A 181 -12.86 2.07 8.17
CA LYS A 181 -13.21 0.83 8.84
C LYS A 181 -12.09 0.37 9.77
N ALA A 182 -10.83 0.46 9.36
CA ALA A 182 -9.67 0.12 10.18
C ALA A 182 -9.50 1.06 11.37
N VAL A 183 -9.69 2.38 11.18
CA VAL A 183 -9.57 3.39 12.26
C VAL A 183 -10.73 3.32 13.26
N LEU A 184 -11.96 3.08 12.78
CA LEU A 184 -13.19 3.00 13.62
C LEU A 184 -13.44 1.59 14.14
N GLY A 185 -12.96 0.57 13.43
CA GLY A 185 -12.97 -0.81 13.89
C GLY A 185 -12.12 -0.96 15.15
N SER A 186 -12.38 -1.99 15.93
CA SER A 186 -11.79 -2.19 17.24
C SER A 186 -10.29 -1.85 17.26
N GLN A 187 -9.87 -1.18 18.31
CA GLN A 187 -8.47 -0.80 18.53
C GLN A 187 -7.50 -1.99 18.49
N GLU A 188 -8.02 -3.21 18.55
CA GLU A 188 -7.29 -4.47 18.48
C GLU A 188 -6.83 -4.82 17.05
N GLU A 189 -7.56 -4.43 15.98
CA GLU A 189 -7.14 -4.68 14.59
C GLU A 189 -6.08 -3.69 14.09
N LEU A 190 -6.01 -2.49 14.69
CA LEU A 190 -4.96 -1.49 14.42
C LEU A 190 -3.67 -1.78 15.18
N LEU A 191 -3.75 -2.65 16.19
CA LEU A 191 -2.60 -3.13 16.93
C LEU A 191 -2.02 -4.33 16.17
N TRP A 192 -0.75 -4.24 15.82
CA TRP A 192 0.06 -5.43 15.64
C TRP A 192 -0.18 -6.32 16.85
N PRO A 193 -0.53 -7.60 16.69
CA PRO A 193 -0.72 -8.49 17.82
C PRO A 193 0.48 -8.33 18.75
N GLU A 194 0.24 -8.09 20.03
CA GLU A 194 1.31 -7.89 21.04
C GLU A 194 2.40 -8.96 20.98
N ASN A 195 2.02 -10.17 20.54
CA ASN A 195 2.87 -11.32 20.35
C ASN A 195 3.87 -11.23 19.17
N VAL A 196 3.73 -10.25 18.28
CA VAL A 196 4.62 -10.07 17.11
C VAL A 196 5.83 -9.21 17.47
N VAL A 197 5.67 -8.30 18.43
CA VAL A 197 6.72 -7.36 18.86
C VAL A 197 7.71 -8.00 19.84
N CYS A 198 7.27 -9.03 20.57
CA CYS A 198 8.06 -9.72 21.56
C CYS A 198 8.29 -11.17 21.16
N GLY A 199 9.16 -11.41 20.20
CA GLY A 199 9.71 -12.74 19.92
C GLY A 199 10.70 -13.25 20.97
N HIS A 200 10.52 -12.85 22.23
CA HIS A 200 11.18 -13.49 23.36
C HIS A 200 10.18 -14.45 23.99
N HIS A 201 10.25 -15.72 23.59
CA HIS A 201 9.88 -16.77 24.49
C HIS A 201 10.70 -16.57 25.76
N ASP A 202 10.04 -16.19 26.85
CA ASP A 202 10.54 -16.45 28.19
C ASP A 202 10.69 -17.96 28.29
N GLU A 203 11.88 -18.49 28.00
CA GLU A 203 12.24 -19.80 28.48
C GLU A 203 12.14 -19.74 30.02
N PRO A 204 11.31 -20.57 30.66
CA PRO A 204 11.31 -20.64 32.10
C PRO A 204 12.71 -21.03 32.53
N MET A 205 13.41 -20.14 33.20
CA MET A 205 14.65 -20.47 33.94
C MET A 205 14.28 -21.48 35.01
N ASN A 206 14.24 -22.76 34.66
CA ASN A 206 14.33 -23.83 35.64
C ASN A 206 15.75 -23.83 36.16
N GLY A 207 15.96 -23.00 37.15
CA GLY A 207 17.16 -23.01 38.00
C GLY A 207 17.11 -24.19 38.97
N VAL A 208 18.17 -24.81 39.11
CA VAL A 208 18.68 -25.77 40.06
C VAL A 208 18.21 -25.57 41.49
#